data_877fa70ce683f7ee726dbe06518f91ac
#
_entry.id   877fa70ce683f7ee726dbe06518f91ac
#
_cell.length_a   1.000
_cell.length_b   1.000
_cell.length_c   1.000
_cell.angle_alpha   90.00
_cell.angle_beta   90.00
_cell.angle_gamma   90.00
#
_symmetry.space_group_name_H-M   'P 1'
#
loop_
_entity.id
_entity.type
_entity.pdbx_description
1 polymer ?
#
loop_
_entity_poly.entity_id
_entity_poly.type
_entity_poly.pdbx_seq_one_letter_code
_entity_poly.pdbx_strand_id
1 'polypeptide(L)'
;MQCPKGHGTLIHSTGASTVRVGHSTRALLARRAARVGPLGVAAAVLVALLHIILVASAEVAAQRSPKKGDIVRVTDDQMHQLGIMKVELYPFRIQKLAIGQIAYNEDTSTAVLTPFAGRVTRLIARVGDNVSRGDALFEIDSPEVVQPQNDFIAAFAAMNKARSQLDLARIVEKRFKDLYEGKAAALKEYQQAQGQLVGAENDMRSAEMSLEATRARLRIVGFTDEEVAALKEKGTVRRATPIHAPIDGTVIARKIGPGQYVRNDTGEALYTIADLSTMWLKAQVPEKEIPSVRLGQEVEVKVSALPDHVFKARVTAINAGTDATTRRIVVRSEIPNPDGALKSEMFVSFKIATGADESSPAVPVQAVIREGDHAVVWVEEEPMLFRRRQVTLGMEQEGRMQIREGLKVGELVAGRGAIFVDNEWRQ
;
A
#
# COMPACT_ATOMS: atom_id res chain seq x y z
N MET A 1 -27.00 41.53 -4.57
CA MET A 1 -27.98 41.81 -3.51
C MET A 1 -27.38 41.24 -2.24
N GLN A 2 -26.79 42.12 -1.51
CA GLN A 2 -27.00 42.61 -0.14
C GLN A 2 -26.65 41.57 0.97
N CYS A 3 -25.51 41.87 1.63
CA CYS A 3 -25.31 41.62 3.07
C CYS A 3 -26.35 42.37 3.93
N PRO A 4 -26.50 42.01 5.24
CA PRO A 4 -25.93 42.83 6.29
C PRO A 4 -25.31 41.97 7.43
N LYS A 5 -24.22 42.33 8.05
CA LYS A 5 -23.85 43.21 9.20
C LYS A 5 -24.77 43.15 10.42
N GLY A 6 -24.17 42.91 11.58
CA GLY A 6 -24.60 43.23 12.93
C GLY A 6 -23.77 42.47 13.94
N HIS A 7 -22.78 42.99 14.56
CA HIS A 7 -22.70 43.87 15.76
C HIS A 7 -23.19 43.24 17.06
N GLY A 8 -22.32 43.30 18.07
CA GLY A 8 -22.64 43.48 19.48
C GLY A 8 -21.79 42.58 20.37
N THR A 9 -20.69 43.00 20.90
CA THR A 9 -20.39 43.84 22.07
C THR A 9 -20.50 43.13 23.44
N LEU A 10 -19.35 42.98 24.13
CA LEU A 10 -19.01 43.30 25.56
C LEU A 10 -19.81 42.58 26.66
N ILE A 11 -19.23 42.09 27.77
CA ILE A 11 -18.64 42.84 28.93
C ILE A 11 -18.25 41.83 30.04
N HIS A 12 -17.15 42.09 30.72
CA HIS A 12 -16.77 41.96 32.15
C HIS A 12 -16.94 40.60 32.87
N SER A 13 -16.15 40.27 33.86
CA SER A 13 -15.35 41.01 34.84
C SER A 13 -14.47 40.03 35.67
N THR A 14 -13.27 40.40 35.90
CA THR A 14 -12.56 40.57 37.17
C THR A 14 -12.76 39.54 38.30
N GLY A 15 -11.63 39.10 38.82
CA GLY A 15 -11.50 38.40 40.09
C GLY A 15 -10.05 38.16 40.45
N ALA A 16 -9.29 39.23 40.71
CA ALA A 16 -7.97 39.15 41.35
C ALA A 16 -8.16 38.96 42.88
N SER A 17 -7.56 37.91 43.42
CA SER A 17 -7.43 37.75 44.87
C SER A 17 -5.96 37.68 45.21
N THR A 18 -5.45 38.83 45.63
CA THR A 18 -4.14 39.02 46.26
C THR A 18 -4.18 38.53 47.71
N VAL A 19 -3.40 37.53 48.03
CA VAL A 19 -3.06 37.19 49.42
C VAL A 19 -1.72 37.85 49.78
N ARG A 20 -1.79 38.90 50.62
CA ARG A 20 -0.67 39.46 51.34
C ARG A 20 -0.25 38.48 52.43
N VAL A 21 1.00 38.01 52.41
CA VAL A 21 1.68 37.44 53.59
C VAL A 21 2.81 38.39 54.01
N GLY A 22 2.81 38.70 55.31
CA GLY A 22 3.47 39.80 55.92
C GLY A 22 5.01 39.71 55.95
N HIS A 23 5.55 40.90 55.89
CA HIS A 23 6.91 41.23 56.24
C HIS A 23 7.08 41.14 57.75
N SER A 24 7.83 40.17 58.28
CA SER A 24 8.56 40.35 59.53
C SER A 24 9.49 39.14 59.82
N THR A 25 10.61 39.04 59.15
CA THR A 25 11.80 38.27 59.65
C THR A 25 13.08 38.59 58.82
N ARG A 26 13.23 39.82 58.37
CA ARG A 26 14.46 40.25 57.65
C ARG A 26 15.37 41.19 58.38
N ALA A 27 15.22 41.35 59.69
CA ALA A 27 15.99 42.38 60.50
C ALA A 27 17.00 41.84 61.50
N LEU A 28 17.30 40.52 61.56
CA LEU A 28 18.20 39.99 62.58
C LEU A 28 19.45 39.23 62.14
N LEU A 29 19.67 39.11 60.79
CA LEU A 29 20.86 38.43 60.21
C LEU A 29 21.89 39.37 59.59
N ALA A 30 21.70 40.68 59.58
CA ALA A 30 22.56 41.63 58.86
C ALA A 30 23.65 42.29 59.70
N ARG A 31 23.93 41.86 60.97
CA ARG A 31 24.93 42.50 61.83
C ARG A 31 26.13 41.64 62.29
N ARG A 32 26.39 40.49 61.63
CA ARG A 32 27.60 39.69 61.95
C ARG A 32 28.47 39.24 60.77
N ALA A 33 28.31 39.84 59.63
CA ALA A 33 29.10 39.48 58.45
C ALA A 33 30.12 40.54 57.99
N ALA A 34 30.74 41.22 58.91
CA ALA A 34 31.76 42.21 58.61
C ALA A 34 33.07 41.88 59.37
N ARG A 35 33.75 40.78 58.94
CA ARG A 35 35.19 40.55 59.23
C ARG A 35 35.72 39.20 58.73
N VAL A 36 35.26 38.73 57.56
CA VAL A 36 35.95 37.61 56.94
C VAL A 36 36.25 38.05 55.48
N GLY A 37 37.52 38.18 55.18
CA GLY A 37 38.00 38.57 53.84
C GLY A 37 37.64 37.56 52.81
N PRO A 38 37.68 37.91 51.50
CA PRO A 38 37.19 37.08 50.39
C PRO A 38 37.85 35.70 50.32
N LEU A 39 39.00 35.47 50.87
CA LEU A 39 39.65 34.15 50.99
C LEU A 39 38.99 33.19 51.94
N GLY A 40 38.38 33.71 53.04
CA GLY A 40 37.75 32.87 54.08
C GLY A 40 36.37 32.31 53.60
N VAL A 41 35.67 33.08 52.87
CA VAL A 41 34.35 32.64 52.28
C VAL A 41 34.56 31.55 51.22
N ALA A 42 35.58 31.68 50.37
CA ALA A 42 35.90 30.67 49.36
C ALA A 42 36.33 29.34 49.99
N ALA A 43 37.10 29.37 51.05
CA ALA A 43 37.50 28.17 51.78
C ALA A 43 36.34 27.46 52.50
N ALA A 44 35.40 28.21 53.07
CA ALA A 44 34.21 27.65 53.69
C ALA A 44 33.23 27.02 52.74
N VAL A 45 33.06 27.59 51.52
CA VAL A 45 32.23 27.03 50.43
C VAL A 45 32.87 25.79 49.85
N LEU A 46 34.20 25.76 49.72
CA LEU A 46 34.90 24.57 49.18
C LEU A 46 34.84 23.39 50.16
N VAL A 47 34.96 23.65 51.50
CA VAL A 47 34.82 22.61 52.52
C VAL A 47 33.37 22.10 52.61
N ALA A 48 32.36 22.97 52.44
CA ALA A 48 30.96 22.57 52.42
C ALA A 48 30.63 21.74 51.20
N LEU A 49 31.14 22.11 49.98
CA LEU A 49 31.00 21.32 48.76
C LEU A 49 31.70 19.96 48.87
N LEU A 50 32.90 19.91 49.46
CA LEU A 50 33.61 18.65 49.67
C LEU A 50 32.86 17.71 50.63
N HIS A 51 32.23 18.27 51.71
CA HIS A 51 31.38 17.49 52.60
C HIS A 51 30.11 16.96 51.93
N ILE A 52 29.46 17.77 51.10
CA ILE A 52 28.26 17.34 50.35
C ILE A 52 28.61 16.22 49.35
N ILE A 53 29.76 16.32 48.67
CA ILE A 53 30.22 15.28 47.75
C ILE A 53 30.62 14.01 48.53
N LEU A 54 31.23 14.13 49.70
CA LEU A 54 31.62 12.97 50.51
C LEU A 54 30.40 12.26 51.13
N VAL A 55 29.38 12.99 51.54
CA VAL A 55 28.11 12.44 52.06
C VAL A 55 27.31 11.80 50.96
N ALA A 56 27.23 12.42 49.77
CA ALA A 56 26.55 11.84 48.62
C ALA A 56 27.23 10.57 48.12
N SER A 57 28.57 10.49 48.15
CA SER A 57 29.31 9.28 47.79
C SER A 57 29.18 8.16 48.83
N ALA A 58 28.99 8.49 50.10
CA ALA A 58 28.75 7.50 51.17
C ALA A 58 27.33 6.92 51.11
N GLU A 59 26.32 7.72 50.76
CA GLU A 59 24.93 7.25 50.55
C GLU A 59 24.79 6.34 49.36
N VAL A 60 25.47 6.63 48.22
CA VAL A 60 25.47 5.76 47.02
C VAL A 60 26.21 4.44 47.28
N ALA A 61 27.22 4.41 48.17
CA ALA A 61 27.91 3.18 48.55
C ALA A 61 27.13 2.33 49.59
N ALA A 62 26.30 2.98 50.44
CA ALA A 62 25.50 2.29 51.44
C ALA A 62 24.27 1.53 50.86
N GLN A 63 23.85 1.84 49.66
CA GLN A 63 22.72 1.16 49.00
C GLN A 63 23.08 -0.18 48.31
N ARG A 64 24.34 -0.64 48.38
CA ARG A 64 24.82 -1.87 47.71
C ARG A 64 25.25 -3.00 48.64
N SER A 65 24.94 -2.94 49.92
CA SER A 65 25.18 -4.08 50.79
C SER A 65 24.04 -5.09 50.67
N PRO A 66 24.29 -6.37 50.31
CA PRO A 66 23.23 -7.37 50.30
C PRO A 66 22.67 -7.51 51.72
N LYS A 67 21.37 -7.31 51.84
CA LYS A 67 20.66 -7.60 53.06
C LYS A 67 20.85 -9.07 53.42
N LYS A 68 21.23 -9.38 54.62
CA LYS A 68 21.33 -10.75 55.16
C LYS A 68 19.91 -11.33 55.20
N GLY A 69 19.45 -11.90 54.10
CA GLY A 69 18.09 -12.36 53.92
C GLY A 69 17.66 -12.66 52.47
N ASP A 70 18.52 -12.34 51.50
CA ASP A 70 18.17 -12.56 50.08
C ASP A 70 18.49 -13.99 49.60
N ILE A 71 18.63 -14.94 50.47
CA ILE A 71 19.01 -16.32 50.19
C ILE A 71 17.96 -17.27 50.79
N VAL A 72 17.50 -18.20 49.97
CA VAL A 72 16.57 -19.26 50.36
C VAL A 72 17.21 -20.60 50.08
N ARG A 73 17.14 -21.51 51.06
CA ARG A 73 17.49 -22.90 50.86
C ARG A 73 16.21 -23.70 50.69
N VAL A 74 16.07 -24.34 49.58
CA VAL A 74 14.92 -25.22 49.28
C VAL A 74 15.23 -26.65 49.70
N THR A 75 14.18 -27.42 50.04
CA THR A 75 14.29 -28.86 50.34
C THR A 75 14.29 -29.70 49.05
N ASP A 76 14.70 -30.97 49.16
CA ASP A 76 14.68 -31.91 48.05
C ASP A 76 13.27 -32.04 47.42
N ASP A 77 12.23 -32.08 48.22
CA ASP A 77 10.83 -32.18 47.78
C ASP A 77 10.42 -30.90 47.00
N GLN A 78 10.86 -29.74 47.43
CA GLN A 78 10.62 -28.46 46.75
C GLN A 78 11.39 -28.38 45.42
N MET A 79 12.61 -28.95 45.41
CA MET A 79 13.48 -28.94 44.22
C MET A 79 12.83 -29.71 43.05
N HIS A 80 12.09 -30.77 43.31
CA HIS A 80 11.34 -31.52 42.30
C HIS A 80 10.23 -30.71 41.64
N GLN A 81 9.76 -29.64 42.29
CA GLN A 81 8.72 -28.75 41.72
C GLN A 81 9.32 -27.58 40.99
N LEU A 82 10.63 -27.36 41.11
CA LEU A 82 11.36 -26.27 40.41
C LEU A 82 11.90 -26.78 39.09
N GLY A 83 11.67 -26.01 38.05
CA GLY A 83 12.37 -26.16 36.77
C GLY A 83 13.57 -25.25 36.71
N ILE A 84 14.77 -25.78 36.96
CA ILE A 84 16.01 -25.00 36.85
C ILE A 84 16.38 -24.88 35.38
N MET A 85 16.75 -23.68 34.99
CA MET A 85 17.09 -23.34 33.61
C MET A 85 18.37 -22.53 33.55
N LYS A 86 19.17 -22.81 32.54
CA LYS A 86 20.38 -22.06 32.26
C LYS A 86 20.02 -20.78 31.51
N VAL A 87 20.60 -19.66 31.90
CA VAL A 87 20.50 -18.39 31.16
C VAL A 87 21.29 -18.52 29.86
N GLU A 88 20.59 -18.39 28.75
CA GLU A 88 21.16 -18.49 27.40
C GLU A 88 21.06 -17.15 26.68
N LEU A 89 21.93 -16.95 25.67
CA LEU A 89 21.78 -15.83 24.73
C LEU A 89 20.61 -16.13 23.79
N TYR A 90 19.72 -15.17 23.69
CA TYR A 90 18.61 -15.21 22.76
C TYR A 90 18.63 -13.97 21.86
N PRO A 91 18.44 -14.10 20.54
CA PRO A 91 18.39 -12.96 19.62
C PRO A 91 17.03 -12.29 19.71
N PHE A 92 16.97 -11.16 20.42
CA PHE A 92 15.77 -10.33 20.47
C PHE A 92 15.73 -9.40 19.26
N ARG A 93 14.60 -9.41 18.55
CA ARG A 93 14.39 -8.55 17.39
C ARG A 93 13.46 -7.41 17.75
N ILE A 94 13.91 -6.19 17.52
CA ILE A 94 13.03 -5.02 17.63
C ILE A 94 12.04 -5.09 16.47
N GLN A 95 10.78 -5.32 16.80
CA GLN A 95 9.69 -5.39 15.81
C GLN A 95 8.73 -4.23 16.00
N LYS A 96 8.28 -3.65 14.90
CA LYS A 96 7.20 -2.67 14.90
C LYS A 96 5.93 -3.35 14.42
N LEU A 97 4.85 -3.12 15.17
CA LEU A 97 3.53 -3.61 14.83
C LEU A 97 2.82 -2.57 13.97
N ALA A 98 2.29 -2.99 12.86
CA ALA A 98 1.43 -2.17 12.03
C ALA A 98 0.19 -2.98 11.64
N ILE A 99 -0.89 -2.30 11.36
CA ILE A 99 -2.10 -2.88 10.80
C ILE A 99 -2.22 -2.43 9.35
N GLY A 100 -2.97 -3.18 8.56
CA GLY A 100 -3.20 -2.81 7.18
C GLY A 100 -4.17 -3.76 6.51
N GLN A 101 -4.13 -3.78 5.20
CA GLN A 101 -5.02 -4.58 4.38
C GLN A 101 -4.30 -5.17 3.17
N ILE A 102 -4.87 -6.22 2.63
CA ILE A 102 -4.46 -6.78 1.35
C ILE A 102 -5.09 -5.96 0.24
N ALA A 103 -4.36 -5.72 -0.83
CA ALA A 103 -4.87 -5.12 -2.05
C ALA A 103 -4.37 -5.94 -3.25
N TYR A 104 -5.06 -5.87 -4.37
CA TYR A 104 -4.49 -6.42 -5.59
C TYR A 104 -3.31 -5.58 -6.05
N ASN A 105 -2.44 -6.21 -6.82
CA ASN A 105 -1.28 -5.56 -7.39
C ASN A 105 -1.73 -4.57 -8.47
N GLU A 106 -1.59 -3.27 -8.21
CA GLU A 106 -2.00 -2.21 -9.14
C GLU A 106 -1.13 -2.19 -10.40
N ASP A 107 0.11 -2.69 -10.32
CA ASP A 107 1.03 -2.74 -11.46
C ASP A 107 0.61 -3.82 -12.49
N THR A 108 -0.14 -4.84 -12.04
CA THR A 108 -0.70 -5.92 -12.88
C THR A 108 -2.22 -5.83 -13.01
N SER A 109 -2.79 -4.67 -12.74
CA SER A 109 -4.22 -4.41 -12.89
C SER A 109 -4.48 -3.34 -13.94
N THR A 110 -5.61 -3.46 -14.64
CA THR A 110 -6.00 -2.50 -15.67
C THR A 110 -7.48 -2.16 -15.57
N ALA A 111 -7.75 -0.86 -15.64
CA ALA A 111 -9.09 -0.34 -15.81
C ALA A 111 -9.49 -0.42 -17.29
N VAL A 112 -10.60 -1.08 -17.57
CA VAL A 112 -11.15 -1.17 -18.93
C VAL A 112 -12.13 -0.03 -19.12
N LEU A 113 -11.78 0.85 -20.03
CA LEU A 113 -12.60 1.96 -20.50
C LEU A 113 -13.28 1.58 -21.80
N THR A 114 -14.32 2.31 -22.19
CA THR A 114 -14.87 2.19 -23.55
C THR A 114 -14.23 3.25 -24.46
N PRO A 115 -13.77 2.87 -25.65
CA PRO A 115 -13.30 3.83 -26.65
C PRO A 115 -14.44 4.57 -27.33
N PHE A 116 -15.69 4.08 -27.21
CA PHE A 116 -16.88 4.60 -27.91
C PHE A 116 -18.00 4.88 -26.93
N ALA A 117 -18.78 5.91 -27.21
CA ALA A 117 -20.02 6.14 -26.49
C ALA A 117 -21.13 5.24 -27.08
N GLY A 118 -21.99 4.66 -26.20
CA GLY A 118 -23.05 3.78 -26.67
C GLY A 118 -23.84 3.14 -25.55
N ARG A 119 -24.83 2.34 -25.93
CA ARG A 119 -25.67 1.58 -25.01
C ARG A 119 -25.13 0.15 -24.85
N VAL A 120 -24.96 -0.29 -23.61
CA VAL A 120 -24.60 -1.68 -23.30
C VAL A 120 -25.75 -2.60 -23.70
N THR A 121 -25.49 -3.50 -24.65
CA THR A 121 -26.49 -4.46 -25.15
C THR A 121 -26.39 -5.79 -24.42
N ARG A 122 -25.19 -6.24 -24.13
CA ARG A 122 -24.97 -7.54 -23.49
C ARG A 122 -23.73 -7.48 -22.57
N LEU A 123 -23.83 -8.10 -21.41
CA LEU A 123 -22.72 -8.37 -20.51
C LEU A 123 -22.29 -9.83 -20.74
N ILE A 124 -21.00 -10.05 -20.94
CA ILE A 124 -20.43 -11.38 -21.21
C ILE A 124 -19.67 -11.84 -19.97
N ALA A 125 -18.67 -11.07 -19.53
CA ALA A 125 -17.89 -11.41 -18.35
C ALA A 125 -18.55 -10.89 -17.05
N ARG A 126 -18.44 -11.69 -16.00
CA ARG A 126 -18.94 -11.40 -14.65
C ARG A 126 -17.78 -11.13 -13.68
N VAL A 127 -18.06 -10.49 -12.57
CA VAL A 127 -17.08 -10.37 -11.48
C VAL A 127 -16.73 -11.77 -10.96
N GLY A 128 -15.44 -12.06 -10.89
CA GLY A 128 -14.88 -13.36 -10.54
C GLY A 128 -14.49 -14.26 -11.72
N ASP A 129 -14.89 -13.92 -12.95
CA ASP A 129 -14.51 -14.68 -14.13
C ASP A 129 -13.02 -14.43 -14.47
N ASN A 130 -12.33 -15.49 -14.86
CA ASN A 130 -11.01 -15.40 -15.46
C ASN A 130 -11.17 -15.13 -16.95
N VAL A 131 -10.44 -14.16 -17.45
CA VAL A 131 -10.44 -13.72 -18.84
C VAL A 131 -9.02 -13.69 -19.39
N SER A 132 -8.90 -14.04 -20.66
CA SER A 132 -7.66 -13.89 -21.41
C SER A 132 -7.68 -12.59 -22.22
N ARG A 133 -6.50 -12.08 -22.51
CA ARG A 133 -6.36 -10.91 -23.40
C ARG A 133 -7.07 -11.17 -24.74
N GLY A 134 -7.98 -10.28 -25.10
CA GLY A 134 -8.79 -10.40 -26.31
C GLY A 134 -10.16 -11.03 -26.10
N ASP A 135 -10.47 -11.57 -24.91
CA ASP A 135 -11.81 -12.05 -24.58
C ASP A 135 -12.82 -10.91 -24.52
N ALA A 136 -14.03 -11.14 -25.03
CA ALA A 136 -15.09 -10.14 -25.00
C ALA A 136 -15.67 -10.01 -23.57
N LEU A 137 -15.68 -8.80 -23.04
CA LEU A 137 -16.21 -8.48 -21.71
C LEU A 137 -17.69 -8.09 -21.77
N PHE A 138 -18.03 -7.24 -22.71
CA PHE A 138 -19.40 -6.76 -22.94
C PHE A 138 -19.52 -6.23 -24.37
N GLU A 139 -20.78 -5.99 -24.80
CA GLU A 139 -21.08 -5.42 -26.11
C GLU A 139 -21.81 -4.10 -25.96
N ILE A 140 -21.51 -3.17 -26.85
CA ILE A 140 -22.18 -1.86 -26.94
C ILE A 140 -22.77 -1.65 -28.34
N ASP A 141 -23.89 -0.95 -28.40
CA ASP A 141 -24.44 -0.36 -29.63
C ASP A 141 -23.99 1.10 -29.68
N SER A 142 -23.09 1.40 -30.62
CA SER A 142 -22.47 2.72 -30.77
C SER A 142 -22.67 3.28 -32.16
N PRO A 143 -23.28 4.47 -32.28
CA PRO A 143 -23.37 5.18 -33.56
C PRO A 143 -22.00 5.48 -34.17
N GLU A 144 -20.96 5.70 -33.33
CA GLU A 144 -19.58 5.99 -33.73
C GLU A 144 -18.95 4.81 -34.51
N VAL A 145 -19.43 3.58 -34.29
CA VAL A 145 -18.97 2.38 -34.98
C VAL A 145 -19.85 2.06 -36.18
N VAL A 146 -21.15 2.37 -36.11
CA VAL A 146 -22.13 2.10 -37.18
C VAL A 146 -21.92 3.04 -38.36
N GLN A 147 -21.66 4.32 -38.15
CA GLN A 147 -21.52 5.31 -39.23
C GLN A 147 -20.36 5.00 -40.19
N PRO A 148 -19.13 4.69 -39.75
CA PRO A 148 -18.05 4.30 -40.67
C PRO A 148 -18.36 3.09 -41.51
N GLN A 149 -19.14 2.11 -41.03
CA GLN A 149 -19.58 0.95 -41.84
C GLN A 149 -20.52 1.38 -42.95
N ASN A 150 -21.49 2.26 -42.67
CA ASN A 150 -22.38 2.80 -43.67
C ASN A 150 -21.62 3.60 -44.75
N ASP A 151 -20.67 4.45 -44.31
CA ASP A 151 -19.84 5.24 -45.21
C ASP A 151 -19.01 4.35 -46.16
N PHE A 152 -18.45 3.26 -45.60
CA PHE A 152 -17.71 2.27 -46.39
C PHE A 152 -18.58 1.55 -47.42
N ILE A 153 -19.79 1.12 -47.04
CA ILE A 153 -20.75 0.47 -47.98
C ILE A 153 -21.11 1.44 -49.09
N ALA A 154 -21.39 2.72 -48.76
CA ALA A 154 -21.72 3.74 -49.75
C ALA A 154 -20.54 4.02 -50.72
N ALA A 155 -19.30 4.13 -50.18
CA ALA A 155 -18.10 4.33 -50.99
C ALA A 155 -17.81 3.14 -51.87
N PHE A 156 -18.04 1.91 -51.39
CA PHE A 156 -17.89 0.71 -52.18
C PHE A 156 -18.92 0.64 -53.34
N ALA A 157 -20.18 1.01 -53.08
CA ALA A 157 -21.20 1.11 -54.11
C ALA A 157 -20.85 2.18 -55.17
N ALA A 158 -20.34 3.35 -54.71
CA ALA A 158 -19.89 4.42 -55.62
C ALA A 158 -18.72 3.98 -56.50
N MET A 159 -17.76 3.25 -55.96
CA MET A 159 -16.62 2.71 -56.67
C MET A 159 -17.10 1.69 -57.77
N ASN A 160 -18.03 0.79 -57.44
CA ASN A 160 -18.57 -0.14 -58.40
C ASN A 160 -19.32 0.57 -59.57
N LYS A 161 -20.06 1.65 -59.23
CA LYS A 161 -20.71 2.49 -60.23
C LYS A 161 -19.69 3.15 -61.16
N ALA A 162 -18.67 3.78 -60.57
CA ALA A 162 -17.59 4.43 -61.35
C ALA A 162 -16.85 3.44 -62.25
N ARG A 163 -16.61 2.21 -61.74
CA ARG A 163 -16.00 1.13 -62.53
C ARG A 163 -16.85 0.77 -63.76
N SER A 164 -18.15 0.58 -63.57
CA SER A 164 -19.06 0.27 -64.71
C SER A 164 -19.11 1.42 -65.70
N GLN A 165 -19.06 2.67 -65.28
CA GLN A 165 -19.01 3.84 -66.16
C GLN A 165 -17.70 3.91 -66.91
N LEU A 166 -16.57 3.62 -66.28
CA LEU A 166 -15.27 3.55 -66.93
C LEU A 166 -15.22 2.44 -68.01
N ASP A 167 -15.75 1.24 -67.69
CA ASP A 167 -15.78 0.15 -68.63
C ASP A 167 -16.64 0.50 -69.86
N LEU A 168 -17.78 1.18 -69.63
CA LEU A 168 -18.62 1.68 -70.79
C LEU A 168 -17.87 2.74 -71.59
N ALA A 169 -17.22 3.72 -70.95
CA ALA A 169 -16.46 4.77 -71.61
C ALA A 169 -15.31 4.20 -72.48
N ARG A 170 -14.63 3.15 -71.99
CA ARG A 170 -13.58 2.43 -72.74
C ARG A 170 -14.15 1.77 -74.02
N ILE A 171 -15.30 1.12 -73.92
CA ILE A 171 -15.95 0.49 -75.06
C ILE A 171 -16.36 1.55 -76.07
N VAL A 172 -16.90 2.69 -75.63
CA VAL A 172 -17.33 3.80 -76.45
C VAL A 172 -16.13 4.47 -77.17
N GLU A 173 -15.07 4.78 -76.42
CA GLU A 173 -13.85 5.37 -76.98
C GLU A 173 -13.23 4.43 -78.03
N LYS A 174 -13.07 3.14 -77.76
CA LYS A 174 -12.52 2.16 -78.65
C LYS A 174 -13.34 2.10 -79.99
N ARG A 175 -14.64 2.09 -79.85
CA ARG A 175 -15.55 2.08 -81.05
C ARG A 175 -15.34 3.33 -81.92
N PHE A 176 -15.31 4.54 -81.28
CA PHE A 176 -15.13 5.76 -82.07
C PHE A 176 -13.70 5.90 -82.61
N LYS A 177 -12.71 5.34 -81.99
CA LYS A 177 -11.35 5.21 -82.51
C LYS A 177 -11.29 4.37 -83.73
N ASP A 178 -11.90 3.15 -83.72
CA ASP A 178 -11.93 2.24 -84.84
C ASP A 178 -12.72 2.85 -86.05
N LEU A 179 -13.82 3.55 -85.76
CA LEU A 179 -14.61 4.26 -86.79
C LEU A 179 -13.88 5.44 -87.42
N TYR A 180 -13.13 6.21 -86.60
CA TYR A 180 -12.33 7.32 -87.09
C TYR A 180 -11.15 6.85 -87.93
N GLU A 181 -10.45 5.81 -87.51
CA GLU A 181 -9.37 5.19 -88.29
C GLU A 181 -9.90 4.63 -89.61
N GLY A 182 -11.09 4.06 -89.59
CA GLY A 182 -11.83 3.61 -90.77
C GLY A 182 -12.48 4.73 -91.62
N LYS A 183 -12.29 6.03 -91.25
CA LYS A 183 -12.88 7.24 -91.87
C LYS A 183 -14.44 7.23 -91.86
N ALA A 184 -15.05 6.57 -90.88
CA ALA A 184 -16.51 6.45 -90.73
C ALA A 184 -17.06 7.35 -89.62
N ALA A 185 -16.21 8.05 -88.81
CA ALA A 185 -16.61 9.02 -87.81
C ALA A 185 -15.76 10.29 -87.89
N ALA A 186 -16.30 11.44 -87.38
CA ALA A 186 -15.60 12.68 -87.35
C ALA A 186 -14.59 12.74 -86.19
N LEU A 187 -13.45 13.46 -86.38
CA LEU A 187 -12.45 13.65 -85.32
C LEU A 187 -13.05 14.20 -84.02
N LYS A 188 -14.05 15.07 -84.12
CA LYS A 188 -14.77 15.68 -82.96
C LYS A 188 -15.43 14.60 -82.10
N GLU A 189 -16.06 13.57 -82.74
CA GLU A 189 -16.73 12.51 -82.02
C GLU A 189 -15.73 11.63 -81.24
N TYR A 190 -14.58 11.32 -81.87
CA TYR A 190 -13.50 10.60 -81.23
C TYR A 190 -12.91 11.41 -80.05
N GLN A 191 -12.63 12.70 -80.28
CA GLN A 191 -12.14 13.57 -79.18
C GLN A 191 -13.13 13.70 -78.01
N GLN A 192 -14.44 13.69 -78.33
CA GLN A 192 -15.48 13.71 -77.26
C GLN A 192 -15.48 12.37 -76.54
N ALA A 193 -15.36 11.25 -77.17
CA ALA A 193 -15.25 9.95 -76.48
C ALA A 193 -13.99 9.82 -75.65
N GLN A 194 -12.84 10.36 -76.11
CA GLN A 194 -11.62 10.44 -75.33
C GLN A 194 -11.82 11.29 -74.08
N GLY A 195 -12.48 12.45 -74.20
CA GLY A 195 -12.79 13.31 -73.07
C GLY A 195 -13.67 12.62 -72.01
N GLN A 196 -14.67 11.83 -72.50
CA GLN A 196 -15.53 11.02 -71.63
C GLN A 196 -14.74 9.92 -70.87
N LEU A 197 -13.79 9.25 -71.54
CA LEU A 197 -12.94 8.24 -70.96
C LEU A 197 -12.04 8.85 -69.87
N VAL A 198 -11.37 9.97 -70.14
CA VAL A 198 -10.56 10.67 -69.15
C VAL A 198 -11.39 11.12 -67.95
N GLY A 199 -12.60 11.58 -68.19
CA GLY A 199 -13.55 11.92 -67.09
C GLY A 199 -13.88 10.69 -66.24
N ALA A 200 -14.24 9.58 -66.86
CA ALA A 200 -14.57 8.33 -66.17
C ALA A 200 -13.36 7.72 -65.41
N GLU A 201 -12.14 7.88 -65.95
CA GLU A 201 -10.90 7.46 -65.26
C GLU A 201 -10.64 8.30 -64.00
N ASN A 202 -10.88 9.60 -64.06
CA ASN A 202 -10.76 10.49 -62.92
C ASN A 202 -11.83 10.19 -61.84
N ASP A 203 -13.07 9.92 -62.24
CA ASP A 203 -14.17 9.52 -61.36
C ASP A 203 -13.84 8.21 -60.64
N MET A 204 -13.33 7.22 -61.36
CA MET A 204 -12.90 5.96 -60.78
C MET A 204 -11.78 6.14 -59.75
N ARG A 205 -10.75 6.91 -60.09
CA ARG A 205 -9.65 7.21 -59.14
C ARG A 205 -10.15 7.92 -57.88
N SER A 206 -11.07 8.86 -58.03
CA SER A 206 -11.68 9.56 -56.91
C SER A 206 -12.47 8.61 -56.00
N ALA A 207 -13.26 7.69 -56.60
CA ALA A 207 -14.03 6.69 -55.88
C ALA A 207 -13.12 5.69 -55.16
N GLU A 208 -12.01 5.26 -55.76
CA GLU A 208 -10.99 4.40 -55.13
C GLU A 208 -10.35 5.08 -53.90
N MET A 209 -9.95 6.35 -54.05
CA MET A 209 -9.40 7.11 -52.90
C MET A 209 -10.43 7.25 -51.79
N SER A 210 -11.69 7.51 -52.10
CA SER A 210 -12.77 7.59 -51.10
C SER A 210 -12.97 6.25 -50.37
N LEU A 211 -12.92 5.14 -51.09
CA LEU A 211 -13.04 3.81 -50.51
C LEU A 211 -11.89 3.51 -49.57
N GLU A 212 -10.64 3.83 -49.93
CA GLU A 212 -9.49 3.64 -49.05
C GLU A 212 -9.56 4.55 -47.80
N ALA A 213 -10.04 5.78 -47.96
CA ALA A 213 -10.24 6.66 -46.82
C ALA A 213 -11.27 6.10 -45.81
N THR A 214 -12.40 5.54 -46.30
CA THR A 214 -13.41 4.91 -45.44
C THR A 214 -12.90 3.60 -44.84
N ARG A 215 -12.10 2.83 -45.55
CA ARG A 215 -11.42 1.63 -45.05
C ARG A 215 -10.45 1.99 -43.89
N ALA A 216 -9.67 3.05 -44.06
CA ALA A 216 -8.80 3.52 -42.99
C ALA A 216 -9.58 3.93 -41.75
N ARG A 217 -10.75 4.57 -41.88
CA ARG A 217 -11.62 4.89 -40.73
C ARG A 217 -12.13 3.63 -40.03
N LEU A 218 -12.50 2.58 -40.74
CA LEU A 218 -12.89 1.30 -40.13
C LEU A 218 -11.75 0.69 -39.29
N ARG A 219 -10.50 0.75 -39.77
CA ARG A 219 -9.35 0.28 -39.02
C ARG A 219 -9.14 1.08 -37.73
N ILE A 220 -9.35 2.40 -37.74
CA ILE A 220 -9.26 3.26 -36.57
C ILE A 220 -10.29 2.84 -35.51
N VAL A 221 -11.49 2.43 -35.90
CA VAL A 221 -12.52 1.94 -34.97
C VAL A 221 -12.38 0.45 -34.64
N GLY A 222 -11.27 -0.18 -35.03
CA GLY A 222 -10.87 -1.52 -34.58
C GLY A 222 -11.34 -2.68 -35.48
N PHE A 223 -11.80 -2.43 -36.72
CA PHE A 223 -12.12 -3.49 -37.67
C PHE A 223 -10.86 -4.13 -38.25
N THR A 224 -10.83 -5.45 -38.27
CA THR A 224 -9.78 -6.21 -38.97
C THR A 224 -10.02 -6.23 -40.48
N ASP A 225 -8.99 -6.56 -41.26
CA ASP A 225 -9.14 -6.65 -42.70
C ASP A 225 -10.13 -7.75 -43.14
N GLU A 226 -10.25 -8.84 -42.36
CA GLU A 226 -11.23 -9.91 -42.58
C GLU A 226 -12.65 -9.41 -42.32
N GLU A 227 -12.88 -8.60 -41.28
CA GLU A 227 -14.18 -8.01 -40.97
C GLU A 227 -14.60 -7.00 -42.04
N VAL A 228 -13.65 -6.19 -42.54
CA VAL A 228 -13.90 -5.27 -43.65
C VAL A 228 -14.23 -6.03 -44.93
N ALA A 229 -13.55 -7.15 -45.21
CA ALA A 229 -13.88 -8.01 -46.35
C ALA A 229 -15.27 -8.61 -46.21
N ALA A 230 -15.64 -9.11 -45.03
CA ALA A 230 -16.97 -9.63 -44.76
C ALA A 230 -18.06 -8.56 -44.88
N LEU A 231 -17.80 -7.33 -44.43
CA LEU A 231 -18.70 -6.18 -44.60
C LEU A 231 -18.92 -5.86 -46.08
N LYS A 232 -17.85 -5.88 -46.89
CA LYS A 232 -17.90 -5.68 -48.33
C LYS A 232 -18.75 -6.75 -49.04
N GLU A 233 -18.63 -8.01 -48.60
CA GLU A 233 -19.32 -9.14 -49.22
C GLU A 233 -20.79 -9.23 -48.82
N LYS A 234 -21.07 -9.09 -47.48
CA LYS A 234 -22.41 -9.29 -46.93
C LYS A 234 -23.25 -8.01 -46.89
N GLY A 235 -22.65 -6.84 -46.90
CA GLY A 235 -23.33 -5.55 -46.80
C GLY A 235 -24.12 -5.34 -45.50
N THR A 236 -23.89 -6.17 -44.47
CA THR A 236 -24.63 -6.11 -43.21
C THR A 236 -23.81 -5.38 -42.13
N VAL A 237 -24.38 -4.32 -41.58
CA VAL A 237 -23.79 -3.52 -40.51
C VAL A 237 -23.89 -4.26 -39.19
N ARG A 238 -22.76 -4.40 -38.48
CA ARG A 238 -22.70 -4.94 -37.15
C ARG A 238 -22.97 -3.78 -36.16
N ARG A 239 -24.07 -3.86 -35.41
CA ARG A 239 -24.44 -2.86 -34.40
C ARG A 239 -23.72 -3.13 -33.08
N ALA A 240 -23.72 -4.39 -32.61
CA ALA A 240 -23.10 -4.77 -31.36
C ALA A 240 -21.58 -4.87 -31.53
N THR A 241 -20.86 -4.02 -30.83
CA THR A 241 -19.39 -3.96 -30.82
C THR A 241 -18.89 -4.54 -29.51
N PRO A 242 -18.10 -5.63 -29.54
CA PRO A 242 -17.51 -6.19 -28.34
C PRO A 242 -16.36 -5.31 -27.85
N ILE A 243 -16.30 -5.14 -26.54
CA ILE A 243 -15.16 -4.54 -25.84
C ILE A 243 -14.39 -5.68 -25.20
N HIS A 244 -13.09 -5.73 -25.49
CA HIS A 244 -12.21 -6.85 -25.15
C HIS A 244 -11.35 -6.56 -23.91
N ALA A 245 -10.92 -7.64 -23.25
CA ALA A 245 -9.95 -7.60 -22.16
C ALA A 245 -8.57 -7.19 -22.69
N PRO A 246 -7.92 -6.16 -22.14
CA PRO A 246 -6.59 -5.73 -22.56
C PRO A 246 -5.46 -6.61 -22.01
N ILE A 247 -5.70 -7.32 -20.90
CA ILE A 247 -4.77 -8.19 -20.22
C ILE A 247 -5.44 -9.51 -19.81
N ASP A 248 -4.63 -10.53 -19.52
CA ASP A 248 -5.07 -11.74 -18.83
C ASP A 248 -5.32 -11.43 -17.36
N GLY A 249 -6.28 -12.08 -16.71
CA GLY A 249 -6.54 -11.92 -15.29
C GLY A 249 -7.97 -12.20 -14.88
N THR A 250 -8.33 -11.82 -13.67
CA THR A 250 -9.66 -11.98 -13.10
C THR A 250 -10.40 -10.64 -13.11
N VAL A 251 -11.66 -10.65 -13.45
CA VAL A 251 -12.55 -9.47 -13.37
C VAL A 251 -12.82 -9.20 -11.88
N ILE A 252 -12.24 -8.13 -11.33
CA ILE A 252 -12.39 -7.78 -9.92
C ILE A 252 -13.51 -6.76 -9.66
N ALA A 253 -13.86 -5.97 -10.66
CA ALA A 253 -14.95 -5.00 -10.55
C ALA A 253 -15.66 -4.80 -11.88
N ARG A 254 -16.97 -4.55 -11.81
CA ARG A 254 -17.83 -4.17 -12.93
C ARG A 254 -18.78 -3.05 -12.47
N LYS A 255 -18.74 -1.93 -13.16
CA LYS A 255 -19.53 -0.73 -12.84
C LYS A 255 -20.64 -0.43 -13.84
N ILE A 256 -20.92 -1.35 -14.76
CA ILE A 256 -21.95 -1.18 -15.77
C ILE A 256 -23.03 -2.24 -15.67
N GLY A 257 -24.22 -1.87 -16.15
CA GLY A 257 -25.40 -2.74 -16.24
C GLY A 257 -25.95 -2.84 -17.66
N PRO A 258 -26.80 -3.85 -17.94
CA PRO A 258 -27.47 -3.99 -19.24
C PRO A 258 -28.36 -2.77 -19.52
N GLY A 259 -28.32 -2.26 -20.75
CA GLY A 259 -29.10 -1.12 -21.18
C GLY A 259 -28.56 0.24 -20.75
N GLN A 260 -27.52 0.29 -19.92
CA GLN A 260 -26.88 1.53 -19.50
C GLN A 260 -26.19 2.21 -20.69
N TYR A 261 -26.30 3.54 -20.75
CA TYR A 261 -25.52 4.32 -21.71
C TYR A 261 -24.16 4.67 -21.09
N VAL A 262 -23.09 4.34 -21.79
CA VAL A 262 -21.70 4.61 -21.41
C VAL A 262 -21.09 5.67 -22.32
N ARG A 263 -20.16 6.45 -21.77
CA ARG A 263 -19.48 7.53 -22.49
C ARG A 263 -17.97 7.32 -22.44
N ASN A 264 -17.30 7.72 -23.51
CA ASN A 264 -15.84 7.61 -23.62
C ASN A 264 -15.08 8.79 -22.99
N ASP A 265 -15.79 9.89 -22.65
CA ASP A 265 -15.22 11.12 -22.10
C ASP A 265 -15.18 11.19 -20.54
N THR A 266 -15.79 10.25 -19.84
CA THR A 266 -15.89 10.27 -18.38
C THR A 266 -14.65 9.74 -17.67
N GLY A 267 -13.80 8.96 -18.35
CA GLY A 267 -12.65 8.30 -17.74
C GLY A 267 -13.02 7.22 -16.70
N GLU A 268 -14.31 6.85 -16.60
CA GLU A 268 -14.74 5.84 -15.65
C GLU A 268 -14.37 4.42 -16.11
N ALA A 269 -13.74 3.68 -15.21
CA ALA A 269 -13.50 2.27 -15.39
C ALA A 269 -14.81 1.49 -15.41
N LEU A 270 -15.14 0.86 -16.52
CA LEU A 270 -16.34 0.03 -16.68
C LEU A 270 -16.13 -1.37 -16.08
N TYR A 271 -14.94 -1.91 -16.29
CA TYR A 271 -14.42 -3.13 -15.69
C TYR A 271 -13.04 -2.86 -15.09
N THR A 272 -12.64 -3.66 -14.13
CA THR A 272 -11.26 -3.74 -13.67
C THR A 272 -10.83 -5.20 -13.71
N ILE A 273 -9.70 -5.46 -14.36
CA ILE A 273 -9.09 -6.78 -14.48
C ILE A 273 -7.76 -6.73 -13.75
N ALA A 274 -7.45 -7.74 -12.94
CA ALA A 274 -6.20 -7.84 -12.22
C ALA A 274 -5.66 -9.28 -12.26
N ASP A 275 -4.35 -9.41 -12.30
CA ASP A 275 -3.68 -10.66 -11.98
C ASP A 275 -3.66 -10.80 -10.45
N LEU A 276 -4.28 -11.87 -9.94
CA LEU A 276 -4.40 -12.18 -8.52
C LEU A 276 -3.33 -13.16 -8.03
N SER A 277 -2.35 -13.53 -8.87
CA SER A 277 -1.26 -14.44 -8.50
C SER A 277 -0.32 -13.85 -7.45
N THR A 278 -0.23 -12.51 -7.42
CA THR A 278 0.49 -11.74 -6.41
C THR A 278 -0.42 -10.66 -5.84
N MET A 279 -0.36 -10.48 -4.52
CA MET A 279 -1.14 -9.47 -3.83
C MET A 279 -0.22 -8.46 -3.14
N TRP A 280 -0.69 -7.24 -3.00
CA TRP A 280 -0.02 -6.23 -2.19
C TRP A 280 -0.52 -6.24 -0.77
N LEU A 281 0.42 -6.13 0.14
CA LEU A 281 0.20 -5.92 1.55
C LEU A 281 0.48 -4.45 1.86
N LYS A 282 -0.55 -3.68 2.18
CA LYS A 282 -0.46 -2.25 2.48
C LYS A 282 -0.51 -2.05 4.00
N ALA A 283 0.67 -1.95 4.64
CA ALA A 283 0.80 -1.66 6.07
C ALA A 283 0.70 -0.15 6.33
N GLN A 284 -0.09 0.25 7.30
CA GLN A 284 -0.23 1.64 7.74
C GLN A 284 0.67 1.89 8.94
N VAL A 285 1.86 2.42 8.71
CA VAL A 285 2.89 2.67 9.71
C VAL A 285 2.79 4.12 10.22
N PRO A 286 2.78 4.35 11.55
CA PRO A 286 2.82 5.70 12.11
C PRO A 286 4.08 6.46 11.66
N GLU A 287 3.94 7.75 11.35
CA GLU A 287 5.01 8.62 10.87
C GLU A 287 6.28 8.55 11.74
N LYS A 288 6.12 8.53 13.06
CA LYS A 288 7.22 8.44 14.03
C LYS A 288 8.06 7.15 13.92
N GLU A 289 7.51 6.09 13.32
CA GLU A 289 8.18 4.79 13.21
C GLU A 289 8.86 4.58 11.84
N ILE A 290 8.50 5.37 10.84
CA ILE A 290 9.07 5.29 9.48
C ILE A 290 10.60 5.40 9.45
N PRO A 291 11.26 6.25 10.27
CA PRO A 291 12.73 6.29 10.27
C PRO A 291 13.40 4.94 10.56
N SER A 292 12.70 4.00 11.17
CA SER A 292 13.19 2.64 11.46
C SER A 292 12.85 1.61 10.37
N VAL A 293 12.01 1.96 9.39
CA VAL A 293 11.61 1.06 8.30
C VAL A 293 12.51 1.28 7.08
N ARG A 294 12.97 0.21 6.45
CA ARG A 294 13.83 0.24 5.27
C ARG A 294 13.28 -0.71 4.19
N LEU A 295 13.61 -0.40 2.94
CA LEU A 295 13.36 -1.32 1.82
C LEU A 295 14.12 -2.64 2.05
N GLY A 296 13.49 -3.75 1.67
CA GLY A 296 14.05 -5.10 1.81
C GLY A 296 13.93 -5.71 3.20
N GLN A 297 13.45 -4.99 4.22
CA GLN A 297 13.23 -5.55 5.56
C GLN A 297 12.22 -6.69 5.52
N GLU A 298 12.46 -7.70 6.33
CA GLU A 298 11.54 -8.82 6.51
C GLU A 298 10.30 -8.38 7.30
N VAL A 299 9.16 -8.87 6.86
CA VAL A 299 7.86 -8.62 7.45
C VAL A 299 7.15 -9.95 7.67
N GLU A 300 6.75 -10.20 8.90
CA GLU A 300 5.82 -11.28 9.22
C GLU A 300 4.40 -10.75 9.18
N VAL A 301 3.54 -11.42 8.44
CA VAL A 301 2.17 -11.01 8.19
C VAL A 301 1.20 -12.08 8.67
N LYS A 302 0.28 -11.67 9.52
CA LYS A 302 -0.86 -12.50 9.93
C LYS A 302 -2.13 -11.95 9.34
N VAL A 303 -2.82 -12.79 8.58
CA VAL A 303 -4.12 -12.47 7.99
C VAL A 303 -5.20 -12.88 8.98
N SER A 304 -6.11 -11.96 9.33
CA SER A 304 -7.16 -12.25 10.34
C SER A 304 -8.07 -13.39 9.94
N ALA A 305 -8.29 -13.58 8.64
CA ALA A 305 -9.11 -14.69 8.11
C ALA A 305 -8.37 -16.05 8.07
N LEU A 306 -7.04 -16.07 8.26
CA LEU A 306 -6.18 -17.25 8.20
C LEU A 306 -5.24 -17.28 9.41
N PRO A 307 -5.75 -17.46 10.65
CA PRO A 307 -5.00 -17.26 11.89
C PRO A 307 -3.80 -18.21 12.05
N ASP A 308 -3.91 -19.42 11.48
CA ASP A 308 -2.89 -20.46 11.59
C ASP A 308 -1.74 -20.30 10.59
N HIS A 309 -1.86 -19.35 9.65
CA HIS A 309 -0.85 -19.09 8.64
C HIS A 309 -0.11 -17.80 8.92
N VAL A 310 1.22 -17.89 8.99
CA VAL A 310 2.12 -16.74 9.05
C VAL A 310 2.82 -16.61 7.70
N PHE A 311 2.56 -15.51 7.04
CA PHE A 311 3.18 -15.22 5.76
C PHE A 311 4.44 -14.39 5.97
N LYS A 312 5.47 -14.65 5.16
CA LYS A 312 6.69 -13.86 5.14
C LYS A 312 6.73 -13.03 3.87
N ALA A 313 6.99 -11.77 4.02
CA ALA A 313 7.12 -10.83 2.92
C ALA A 313 8.32 -9.90 3.14
N ARG A 314 8.61 -9.04 2.17
CA ARG A 314 9.64 -8.01 2.29
C ARG A 314 9.06 -6.66 1.89
N VAL A 315 9.55 -5.60 2.55
CA VAL A 315 9.17 -4.23 2.19
C VAL A 315 9.69 -3.93 0.79
N THR A 316 8.77 -3.68 -0.15
CA THR A 316 9.09 -3.35 -1.56
C THR A 316 9.01 -1.86 -1.83
N ALA A 317 8.15 -1.13 -1.11
CA ALA A 317 8.03 0.31 -1.26
C ALA A 317 7.57 0.99 0.04
N ILE A 318 7.96 2.25 0.18
CA ILE A 318 7.51 3.16 1.24
C ILE A 318 6.96 4.40 0.54
N ASN A 319 5.69 4.72 0.75
CA ASN A 319 5.09 5.89 0.13
C ASN A 319 5.79 7.18 0.57
N ALA A 320 5.94 8.12 -0.36
CA ALA A 320 6.58 9.40 -0.08
C ALA A 320 5.70 10.36 0.75
N GLY A 321 4.37 10.16 0.72
CA GLY A 321 3.41 11.02 1.40
C GLY A 321 2.80 10.38 2.65
N THR A 322 2.54 11.22 3.64
CA THR A 322 1.78 10.87 4.84
C THR A 322 0.30 11.17 4.61
N ASP A 323 -0.57 10.26 4.98
CA ASP A 323 -2.01 10.51 5.01
C ASP A 323 -2.31 11.61 6.05
N ALA A 324 -2.89 12.71 5.59
CA ALA A 324 -3.11 13.90 6.42
C ALA A 324 -4.07 13.65 7.59
N THR A 325 -5.00 12.71 7.44
CA THR A 325 -6.02 12.40 8.44
C THR A 325 -5.52 11.45 9.51
N THR A 326 -4.84 10.37 9.08
CA THR A 326 -4.41 9.30 9.98
C THR A 326 -2.99 9.44 10.49
N ARG A 327 -2.18 10.33 9.89
CA ARG A 327 -0.74 10.51 10.17
C ARG A 327 0.04 9.20 10.02
N ARG A 328 -0.33 8.41 9.00
CA ARG A 328 0.31 7.15 8.67
C ARG A 328 0.88 7.18 7.27
N ILE A 329 1.92 6.42 7.07
CA ILE A 329 2.57 6.21 5.78
C ILE A 329 2.33 4.76 5.37
N VAL A 330 1.94 4.56 4.12
CA VAL A 330 1.73 3.22 3.58
C VAL A 330 3.07 2.61 3.22
N VAL A 331 3.35 1.47 3.84
CA VAL A 331 4.49 0.60 3.52
C VAL A 331 3.94 -0.60 2.77
N ARG A 332 4.48 -0.86 1.58
CA ARG A 332 4.03 -1.91 0.69
C ARG A 332 4.99 -3.11 0.73
N SER A 333 4.41 -4.28 0.70
CA SER A 333 5.11 -5.56 0.52
C SER A 333 4.34 -6.40 -0.49
N GLU A 334 4.99 -7.37 -1.12
CA GLU A 334 4.35 -8.30 -2.05
C GLU A 334 4.30 -9.71 -1.46
N ILE A 335 3.23 -10.42 -1.77
CA ILE A 335 3.02 -11.79 -1.34
C ILE A 335 2.45 -12.62 -2.49
N PRO A 336 3.00 -13.83 -2.75
CA PRO A 336 2.40 -14.78 -3.68
C PRO A 336 1.05 -15.27 -3.19
N ASN A 337 0.11 -15.47 -4.12
CA ASN A 337 -1.25 -15.96 -3.84
C ASN A 337 -1.65 -17.08 -4.83
N PRO A 338 -0.90 -18.20 -4.88
CA PRO A 338 -1.12 -19.25 -5.88
C PRO A 338 -2.48 -19.91 -5.75
N ASP A 339 -2.99 -20.06 -4.53
CA ASP A 339 -4.26 -20.72 -4.24
C ASP A 339 -5.46 -19.76 -4.26
N GLY A 340 -5.23 -18.47 -4.50
CA GLY A 340 -6.27 -17.43 -4.47
C GLY A 340 -6.94 -17.28 -3.10
N ALA A 341 -6.30 -17.74 -2.02
CA ALA A 341 -6.83 -17.68 -0.65
C ALA A 341 -6.87 -16.24 -0.11
N LEU A 342 -5.91 -15.42 -0.52
CA LEU A 342 -5.84 -14.00 -0.15
C LEU A 342 -6.78 -13.19 -1.04
N LYS A 343 -7.65 -12.41 -0.39
CA LYS A 343 -8.59 -11.52 -1.07
C LYS A 343 -8.28 -10.08 -0.75
N SER A 344 -8.60 -9.18 -1.68
CA SER A 344 -8.51 -7.75 -1.43
C SER A 344 -9.38 -7.34 -0.23
N GLU A 345 -8.98 -6.31 0.48
CA GLU A 345 -9.61 -5.74 1.68
C GLU A 345 -9.56 -6.64 2.93
N MET A 346 -8.91 -7.82 2.89
CA MET A 346 -8.67 -8.58 4.10
C MET A 346 -7.75 -7.81 5.05
N PHE A 347 -8.11 -7.78 6.33
CA PHE A 347 -7.30 -7.16 7.38
C PHE A 347 -6.10 -8.01 7.74
N VAL A 348 -4.96 -7.34 7.92
CA VAL A 348 -3.69 -7.97 8.26
C VAL A 348 -2.96 -7.20 9.34
N SER A 349 -2.22 -7.94 10.17
CA SER A 349 -1.27 -7.39 11.12
C SER A 349 0.15 -7.71 10.67
N PHE A 350 1.01 -6.72 10.77
CA PHE A 350 2.40 -6.76 10.35
C PHE A 350 3.33 -6.68 11.55
N LYS A 351 4.36 -7.52 11.55
CA LYS A 351 5.53 -7.37 12.40
C LYS A 351 6.73 -7.06 11.51
N ILE A 352 7.14 -5.82 11.50
CA ILE A 352 8.27 -5.34 10.69
C ILE A 352 9.53 -5.41 11.55
N ALA A 353 10.52 -6.18 11.15
CA ALA A 353 11.81 -6.24 11.82
C ALA A 353 12.59 -4.94 11.56
N THR A 354 12.76 -4.08 12.57
CA THR A 354 13.34 -2.73 12.41
C THR A 354 14.73 -2.56 12.98
N GLY A 355 15.24 -3.56 13.70
CA GLY A 355 16.58 -3.55 14.31
C GLY A 355 17.40 -4.77 13.96
N ALA A 356 18.70 -4.69 14.22
CA ALA A 356 19.55 -5.87 14.26
C ALA A 356 19.15 -6.77 15.42
N ASP A 357 19.42 -8.07 15.30
CA ASP A 357 19.23 -9.01 16.39
C ASP A 357 20.14 -8.62 17.57
N GLU A 358 19.54 -8.24 18.69
CA GLU A 358 20.28 -7.97 19.93
C GLU A 358 20.33 -9.24 20.76
N SER A 359 21.48 -9.92 20.72
CA SER A 359 21.69 -11.10 21.55
C SER A 359 21.87 -10.67 23.01
N SER A 360 20.92 -11.03 23.83
CA SER A 360 20.90 -10.69 25.26
C SER A 360 20.60 -11.94 26.10
N PRO A 361 21.01 -11.96 27.40
CA PRO A 361 20.58 -12.99 28.32
C PRO A 361 19.05 -13.08 28.37
N ALA A 362 18.53 -14.28 28.27
CA ALA A 362 17.10 -14.53 28.29
C ALA A 362 16.71 -15.58 29.32
N VAL A 363 15.56 -15.36 29.93
CA VAL A 363 14.91 -16.32 30.85
C VAL A 363 13.44 -16.48 30.42
N PRO A 364 12.79 -17.60 30.71
CA PRO A 364 11.34 -17.69 30.53
C PRO A 364 10.61 -16.64 31.36
N VAL A 365 9.49 -16.13 30.85
CA VAL A 365 8.68 -15.11 31.52
C VAL A 365 8.29 -15.54 32.94
N GLN A 366 8.02 -16.83 33.14
CA GLN A 366 7.64 -17.42 34.42
C GLN A 366 8.78 -17.44 35.48
N ALA A 367 10.04 -17.22 35.09
CA ALA A 367 11.18 -17.10 36.00
C ALA A 367 11.27 -15.71 36.64
N VAL A 368 10.56 -14.72 36.04
CA VAL A 368 10.59 -13.34 36.46
C VAL A 368 9.44 -13.04 37.42
N ILE A 369 9.77 -12.59 38.62
CA ILE A 369 8.79 -12.14 39.62
C ILE A 369 8.78 -10.61 39.61
N ARG A 370 7.61 -10.02 39.39
CA ARG A 370 7.43 -8.55 39.37
C ARG A 370 6.89 -8.08 40.70
N GLU A 371 7.57 -7.11 41.31
CA GLU A 371 7.19 -6.50 42.57
C GLU A 371 7.14 -4.98 42.41
N GLY A 372 5.95 -4.45 42.14
CA GLY A 372 5.78 -3.04 41.83
C GLY A 372 6.66 -2.63 40.64
N ASP A 373 7.58 -1.71 40.84
CA ASP A 373 8.49 -1.18 39.83
C ASP A 373 9.75 -2.04 39.62
N HIS A 374 9.93 -3.11 40.39
CA HIS A 374 11.12 -3.96 40.35
C HIS A 374 10.80 -5.35 39.82
N ALA A 375 11.78 -5.97 39.20
CA ALA A 375 11.72 -7.36 38.82
C ALA A 375 12.87 -8.14 39.43
N VAL A 376 12.60 -9.35 39.87
CA VAL A 376 13.58 -10.21 40.51
C VAL A 376 13.55 -11.60 39.89
N VAL A 377 14.68 -12.27 39.98
CA VAL A 377 14.84 -13.68 39.62
C VAL A 377 15.58 -14.40 40.73
N TRP A 378 15.34 -15.70 40.86
CA TRP A 378 16.02 -16.55 41.83
C TRP A 378 17.15 -17.30 41.11
N VAL A 379 18.39 -16.96 41.45
CA VAL A 379 19.63 -17.54 40.89
C VAL A 379 20.14 -18.62 41.79
N GLU A 380 20.41 -19.81 41.32
CA GLU A 380 21.05 -20.89 42.03
C GLU A 380 22.55 -20.62 42.12
N GLU A 381 23.08 -20.35 43.34
CA GLU A 381 24.51 -20.15 43.57
C GLU A 381 25.21 -21.46 43.90
N GLU A 382 24.55 -22.30 44.68
CA GLU A 382 24.94 -23.65 45.05
C GLU A 382 23.72 -24.56 44.95
N PRO A 383 23.90 -25.86 44.82
CA PRO A 383 22.76 -26.79 44.80
C PRO A 383 21.78 -26.52 45.96
N MET A 384 20.51 -26.34 45.64
CA MET A 384 19.43 -26.01 46.57
C MET A 384 19.51 -24.62 47.25
N LEU A 385 20.48 -23.79 46.90
CA LEU A 385 20.64 -22.47 47.48
C LEU A 385 20.36 -21.38 46.46
N PHE A 386 19.26 -20.69 46.60
CA PHE A 386 18.83 -19.66 45.66
C PHE A 386 19.04 -18.27 46.27
N ARG A 387 19.64 -17.39 45.46
CA ARG A 387 19.77 -15.98 45.78
C ARG A 387 18.80 -15.15 44.98
N ARG A 388 18.07 -14.31 45.66
CA ARG A 388 17.21 -13.30 45.05
C ARG A 388 18.05 -12.22 44.43
N ARG A 389 17.84 -11.97 43.14
CA ARG A 389 18.60 -10.96 42.39
C ARG A 389 17.67 -10.06 41.59
N GLN A 390 17.83 -8.75 41.81
CA GLN A 390 17.11 -7.75 41.04
C GLN A 390 17.66 -7.69 39.62
N VAL A 391 16.75 -7.57 38.64
CA VAL A 391 17.08 -7.53 37.24
C VAL A 391 16.38 -6.39 36.52
N THR A 392 17.03 -5.85 35.50
CA THR A 392 16.43 -4.89 34.58
C THR A 392 15.88 -5.64 33.39
N LEU A 393 14.56 -5.57 33.22
CA LEU A 393 13.87 -6.25 32.09
C LEU A 393 14.00 -5.45 30.79
N GLY A 394 14.02 -6.17 29.70
CA GLY A 394 13.91 -5.64 28.36
C GLY A 394 12.63 -6.07 27.66
N MET A 395 12.77 -6.58 26.45
CA MET A 395 11.66 -7.03 25.62
C MET A 395 11.21 -8.44 26.05
N GLU A 396 9.92 -8.70 25.84
CA GLU A 396 9.35 -10.04 25.88
C GLU A 396 9.12 -10.52 24.44
N GLN A 397 9.67 -11.69 24.13
CA GLN A 397 9.52 -12.30 22.81
C GLN A 397 9.45 -13.83 22.94
N GLU A 398 8.44 -14.44 22.32
CA GLU A 398 8.25 -15.91 22.26
C GLU A 398 8.29 -16.60 23.66
N GLY A 399 7.71 -15.96 24.69
CA GLY A 399 7.67 -16.49 26.05
C GLY A 399 9.01 -16.37 26.81
N ARG A 400 9.99 -15.67 26.23
CA ARG A 400 11.26 -15.32 26.84
C ARG A 400 11.31 -13.83 27.18
N MET A 401 11.90 -13.51 28.34
CA MET A 401 12.12 -12.17 28.83
C MET A 401 13.61 -11.79 28.64
N GLN A 402 13.88 -10.69 27.97
CA GLN A 402 15.20 -10.11 27.85
C GLN A 402 15.65 -9.55 29.21
N ILE A 403 16.84 -9.89 29.64
CA ILE A 403 17.46 -9.31 30.82
C ILE A 403 18.58 -8.39 30.36
N ARG A 404 18.40 -7.10 30.59
CA ARG A 404 19.41 -6.10 30.23
C ARG A 404 20.55 -6.03 31.26
N GLU A 405 20.20 -6.16 32.53
CA GLU A 405 21.15 -6.12 33.61
C GLU A 405 20.74 -7.07 34.77
N GLY A 406 21.71 -7.60 35.48
CA GLY A 406 21.49 -8.40 36.68
C GLY A 406 21.72 -9.90 36.51
N LEU A 407 21.81 -10.44 35.26
CA LEU A 407 22.14 -11.85 35.00
C LEU A 407 23.26 -11.98 34.00
N LYS A 408 24.02 -13.08 34.13
CA LYS A 408 25.06 -13.48 33.20
C LYS A 408 24.65 -14.76 32.49
N VAL A 409 25.12 -14.89 31.24
CA VAL A 409 24.96 -16.14 30.49
C VAL A 409 25.66 -17.28 31.23
N GLY A 410 24.96 -18.40 31.34
CA GLY A 410 25.47 -19.59 32.00
C GLY A 410 25.03 -19.74 33.45
N GLU A 411 24.46 -18.71 34.10
CA GLU A 411 23.87 -18.81 35.45
C GLU A 411 22.62 -19.71 35.41
N LEU A 412 22.35 -20.40 36.49
CA LEU A 412 21.17 -21.22 36.68
C LEU A 412 20.10 -20.41 37.41
N VAL A 413 18.87 -20.44 36.91
CA VAL A 413 17.75 -19.70 37.49
C VAL A 413 16.55 -20.60 37.71
N ALA A 414 15.76 -20.33 38.76
CA ALA A 414 14.48 -20.96 38.91
C ALA A 414 13.52 -20.45 37.84
N GLY A 415 13.15 -21.31 36.91
CA GLY A 415 12.18 -21.04 35.87
C GLY A 415 10.75 -21.31 36.33
N ARG A 416 10.24 -22.51 36.00
CA ARG A 416 8.95 -22.95 36.54
C ARG A 416 9.04 -23.09 38.06
N GLY A 417 8.07 -22.59 38.78
CA GLY A 417 8.03 -22.66 40.23
C GLY A 417 8.80 -21.58 40.99
N ALA A 418 9.42 -20.60 40.31
CA ALA A 418 10.12 -19.48 40.93
C ALA A 418 9.27 -18.76 42.03
N ILE A 419 7.95 -18.71 41.83
CA ILE A 419 7.01 -18.14 42.79
C ILE A 419 6.98 -18.89 44.14
N PHE A 420 7.28 -20.20 44.16
CA PHE A 420 7.35 -20.95 45.42
C PHE A 420 8.59 -20.57 46.22
N VAL A 421 9.73 -20.37 45.55
CA VAL A 421 10.95 -19.89 46.21
C VAL A 421 10.74 -18.47 46.82
N ASP A 422 9.99 -17.63 46.10
CA ASP A 422 9.66 -16.28 46.58
C ASP A 422 8.70 -16.30 47.75
N ASN A 423 7.74 -17.21 47.78
CA ASN A 423 6.84 -17.36 48.91
C ASN A 423 7.55 -17.87 50.17
N GLU A 424 8.52 -18.79 50.00
CA GLU A 424 9.35 -19.27 51.12
C GLU A 424 10.22 -18.13 51.70
N TRP A 425 10.73 -17.25 50.84
CA TRP A 425 11.48 -16.07 51.28
C TRP A 425 10.65 -15.06 52.09
N ARG A 426 9.35 -14.97 51.81
CA ARG A 426 8.42 -14.04 52.46
C ARG A 426 7.93 -14.52 53.83
N GLN A 427 8.06 -15.80 54.14
CA GLN A 427 7.73 -16.37 55.44
C GLN A 427 8.87 -16.18 56.43
#